data_9bd2def355725ec145953763f9d86568
#
_entry.id   9bd2def355725ec145953763f9d86568
#
_cell.length_a   1.000
_cell.length_b   1.000
_cell.length_c   1.000
_cell.angle_alpha   90.00
_cell.angle_beta   90.00
_cell.angle_gamma   90.00
#
_symmetry.space_group_name_H-M   'P 1'
#
loop_
_entity.id
_entity.type
_entity.pdbx_description
1 polymer ?
#
loop_
_entity_poly.entity_id
_entity_poly.type
_entity_poly.pdbx_seq_one_letter_code
_entity_poly.pdbx_strand_id
1 'polypeptide(L)'
;QFPESIVCYETMKENPDYNNIVYSDPIGVYKPKCGLGLLNITMGHDEYLYSVLQRNENHRFPEKYQDIIRFHSLYPWHTGGAYRHLMIQEDYDTLKDVIQFNEFDLYSKADKTFIVTDEIKQYYNGLLEQFFPDPLNW
;
A
#
# COMPACT_ATOMS: atom_id res chain seq x y z
N GLN A 1 11.12 1.15 -13.64
CA GLN A 1 10.59 2.31 -14.36
C GLN A 1 11.35 3.62 -14.06
N PHE A 2 12.05 3.71 -12.96
CA PHE A 2 12.80 4.90 -12.53
C PHE A 2 14.20 4.48 -12.09
N PRO A 3 15.07 4.08 -13.04
CA PRO A 3 16.40 3.58 -12.72
C PRO A 3 17.24 4.60 -11.95
N GLU A 4 17.03 5.90 -12.20
CA GLU A 4 17.70 6.99 -11.50
C GLU A 4 17.34 7.08 -10.00
N SER A 5 16.25 6.46 -9.59
CA SER A 5 15.81 6.42 -8.18
C SER A 5 16.31 5.19 -7.44
N ILE A 6 16.95 4.25 -8.13
CA ILE A 6 17.44 3.02 -7.53
C ILE A 6 18.83 3.25 -6.93
N VAL A 7 18.95 3.06 -5.62
CA VAL A 7 20.25 3.09 -4.93
C VAL A 7 21.11 1.92 -5.44
N CYS A 8 22.37 2.19 -5.76
CA CYS A 8 23.31 1.21 -6.31
C CYS A 8 22.85 0.59 -7.65
N TYR A 9 22.23 1.40 -8.52
CA TYR A 9 21.73 0.94 -9.84
C TYR A 9 22.80 0.16 -10.65
N GLU A 10 24.09 0.51 -10.52
CA GLU A 10 25.17 -0.17 -11.23
C GLU A 10 25.25 -1.68 -10.92
N THR A 11 24.87 -2.09 -9.71
CA THR A 11 24.83 -3.51 -9.32
C THR A 11 23.72 -4.29 -10.05
N MET A 12 22.70 -3.58 -10.57
CA MET A 12 21.63 -4.20 -11.35
C MET A 12 22.14 -4.80 -12.68
N LYS A 13 23.29 -4.35 -13.18
CA LYS A 13 23.94 -4.90 -14.37
C LYS A 13 24.39 -6.35 -14.19
N GLU A 14 24.59 -6.77 -12.94
CA GLU A 14 24.96 -8.14 -12.58
C GLU A 14 23.73 -9.07 -12.50
N ASN A 15 22.52 -8.53 -12.52
CA ASN A 15 21.30 -9.31 -12.51
C ASN A 15 21.14 -10.07 -13.84
N PRO A 16 20.91 -11.39 -13.83
CA PRO A 16 20.68 -12.18 -15.05
C PRO A 16 19.59 -11.63 -15.96
N ASP A 17 18.59 -10.96 -15.38
CA ASP A 17 17.47 -10.37 -16.12
C ASP A 17 17.74 -8.96 -16.65
N TYR A 18 18.91 -8.37 -16.39
CA TYR A 18 19.22 -6.99 -16.78
C TYR A 18 19.04 -6.73 -18.29
N ASN A 19 19.41 -7.70 -19.11
CA ASN A 19 19.29 -7.61 -20.57
C ASN A 19 18.04 -8.30 -21.13
N ASN A 20 17.11 -8.72 -20.26
CA ASN A 20 15.88 -9.36 -20.70
C ASN A 20 14.96 -8.30 -21.32
N ILE A 21 14.66 -8.45 -22.60
CA ILE A 21 13.87 -7.48 -23.37
C ILE A 21 12.47 -7.27 -22.80
N VAL A 22 11.89 -8.29 -22.15
CA VAL A 22 10.56 -8.19 -21.52
C VAL A 22 10.59 -7.25 -20.31
N TYR A 23 11.69 -7.25 -19.55
CA TYR A 23 11.82 -6.41 -18.36
C TYR A 23 12.43 -5.03 -18.63
N SER A 24 12.99 -4.85 -19.83
CA SER A 24 13.63 -3.59 -20.27
C SER A 24 12.66 -2.61 -20.95
N ASP A 25 11.38 -2.95 -21.03
CA ASP A 25 10.34 -2.05 -21.54
C ASP A 25 10.19 -0.83 -20.62
N PRO A 26 10.01 0.40 -21.13
CA PRO A 26 9.82 1.60 -20.32
C PRO A 26 8.66 1.53 -19.32
N ILE A 27 7.64 0.74 -19.61
CA ILE A 27 6.50 0.49 -18.71
C ILE A 27 6.75 -0.77 -17.86
N GLY A 28 7.83 -1.52 -18.13
CA GLY A 28 8.13 -2.80 -17.51
C GLY A 28 7.18 -3.89 -18.03
N VAL A 29 6.77 -4.79 -17.15
CA VAL A 29 5.85 -5.88 -17.47
C VAL A 29 4.38 -5.46 -17.54
N TYR A 30 4.10 -4.18 -17.30
CA TYR A 30 2.74 -3.65 -17.20
C TYR A 30 2.23 -3.13 -18.55
N LYS A 31 0.91 -2.99 -18.64
CA LYS A 31 0.25 -2.31 -19.75
C LYS A 31 -0.39 -1.01 -19.24
N PRO A 32 -0.48 0.03 -20.09
CA PRO A 32 -1.26 1.22 -19.74
C PRO A 32 -2.67 0.84 -19.26
N LYS A 33 -3.14 1.47 -18.19
CA LYS A 33 -4.46 1.23 -17.59
C LYS A 33 -4.68 -0.23 -17.14
N CYS A 34 -3.65 -0.90 -16.66
CA CYS A 34 -3.79 -2.25 -16.11
C CYS A 34 -4.42 -2.27 -14.70
N GLY A 35 -4.46 -1.12 -14.02
CA GLY A 35 -4.86 -1.01 -12.63
C GLY A 35 -3.68 -1.17 -11.65
N LEU A 36 -3.70 -0.40 -10.57
CA LEU A 36 -2.65 -0.46 -9.55
C LEU A 36 -2.66 -1.79 -8.77
N GLY A 37 -3.81 -2.45 -8.71
CA GLY A 37 -3.94 -3.76 -8.08
C GLY A 37 -3.01 -4.82 -8.67
N LEU A 38 -2.61 -4.69 -9.95
CA LEU A 38 -1.70 -5.61 -10.62
C LEU A 38 -0.22 -5.27 -10.41
N LEU A 39 0.12 -4.18 -9.73
CA LEU A 39 1.51 -3.83 -9.48
C LEU A 39 2.18 -4.80 -8.52
N ASN A 40 3.40 -5.22 -8.89
CA ASN A 40 4.29 -5.91 -7.97
C ASN A 40 4.94 -4.86 -7.06
N ILE A 41 4.49 -4.79 -5.84
CA ILE A 41 5.04 -3.89 -4.81
C ILE A 41 6.06 -4.68 -3.99
N THR A 42 7.11 -4.00 -3.54
CA THR A 42 8.08 -4.59 -2.62
C THR A 42 7.38 -5.07 -1.35
N MET A 43 7.74 -6.27 -0.88
CA MET A 43 7.17 -6.86 0.33
C MET A 43 7.63 -6.07 1.57
N GLY A 44 7.07 -4.87 1.73
CA GLY A 44 7.18 -4.02 2.91
C GLY A 44 6.06 -4.34 3.92
N HIS A 45 5.93 -3.54 4.97
CA HIS A 45 4.88 -3.69 5.99
C HIS A 45 3.46 -3.57 5.41
N ASP A 46 3.31 -2.75 4.41
CA ASP A 46 2.09 -2.44 3.65
C ASP A 46 1.61 -3.64 2.82
N GLU A 47 2.45 -4.14 1.92
CA GLU A 47 2.13 -5.30 1.07
C GLU A 47 2.03 -6.58 1.90
N TYR A 48 2.83 -6.68 2.98
CA TYR A 48 2.75 -7.83 3.89
C TYR A 48 1.40 -7.91 4.59
N LEU A 49 0.96 -6.82 5.26
CA LEU A 49 -0.33 -6.81 5.94
C LEU A 49 -1.51 -6.96 4.96
N TYR A 50 -1.44 -6.31 3.80
CA TYR A 50 -2.42 -6.51 2.74
C TYR A 50 -2.51 -7.99 2.35
N SER A 51 -1.36 -8.66 2.14
CA SER A 51 -1.32 -10.08 1.77
C SER A 51 -1.87 -10.99 2.88
N VAL A 52 -1.63 -10.65 4.15
CA VAL A 52 -2.24 -11.35 5.29
C VAL A 52 -3.75 -11.24 5.23
N LEU A 53 -4.28 -10.03 5.05
CA LEU A 53 -5.74 -9.81 4.95
C LEU A 53 -6.34 -10.58 3.77
N GLN A 54 -5.73 -10.51 2.59
CA GLN A 54 -6.22 -11.20 1.40
C GLN A 54 -6.27 -12.74 1.54
N ARG A 55 -5.46 -13.31 2.42
CA ARG A 55 -5.40 -14.77 2.67
C ARG A 55 -6.23 -15.24 3.86
N ASN A 56 -6.84 -14.31 4.59
CA ASN A 56 -7.71 -14.62 5.72
C ASN A 56 -9.17 -14.36 5.32
N GLU A 57 -9.98 -15.40 5.29
CA GLU A 57 -11.40 -15.29 4.91
C GLU A 57 -12.32 -14.90 6.08
N ASN A 58 -11.81 -14.94 7.31
CA ASN A 58 -12.60 -14.80 8.53
C ASN A 58 -12.74 -13.36 9.04
N HIS A 59 -12.20 -12.37 8.33
CA HIS A 59 -12.40 -10.97 8.70
C HIS A 59 -13.49 -10.30 7.85
N ARG A 60 -14.00 -9.18 8.37
CA ARG A 60 -15.00 -8.32 7.71
C ARG A 60 -14.43 -6.93 7.38
N PHE A 61 -13.10 -6.83 7.33
CA PHE A 61 -12.44 -5.56 7.06
C PHE A 61 -12.64 -5.16 5.60
N PRO A 62 -13.27 -4.00 5.32
CA PRO A 62 -13.62 -3.62 3.96
C PRO A 62 -12.42 -3.50 3.03
N GLU A 63 -12.56 -3.93 1.79
CA GLU A 63 -11.53 -3.91 0.75
C GLU A 63 -10.92 -2.50 0.57
N LYS A 64 -11.76 -1.48 0.57
CA LYS A 64 -11.33 -0.08 0.55
C LYS A 64 -10.21 0.24 1.55
N TYR A 65 -10.30 -0.25 2.78
CA TYR A 65 -9.28 -0.02 3.82
C TYR A 65 -8.07 -0.92 3.63
N GLN A 66 -8.24 -2.08 3.02
CA GLN A 66 -7.12 -2.95 2.64
C GLN A 66 -6.27 -2.29 1.55
N ASP A 67 -6.90 -1.62 0.59
CA ASP A 67 -6.21 -0.85 -0.44
C ASP A 67 -5.45 0.35 0.15
N ILE A 68 -6.04 1.04 1.14
CA ILE A 68 -5.31 2.10 1.87
C ILE A 68 -4.06 1.53 2.53
N ILE A 69 -4.17 0.39 3.22
CA ILE A 69 -3.01 -0.29 3.84
C ILE A 69 -1.95 -0.58 2.79
N ARG A 70 -2.34 -1.11 1.64
CA ARG A 70 -1.42 -1.48 0.57
C ARG A 70 -0.67 -0.31 -0.04
N PHE A 71 -1.34 0.83 -0.19
CA PHE A 71 -0.83 1.93 -1.00
C PHE A 71 -0.40 3.16 -0.20
N HIS A 72 -0.59 3.20 1.13
CA HIS A 72 -0.31 4.41 1.91
C HIS A 72 1.16 4.84 1.86
N SER A 73 2.09 3.93 1.71
CA SER A 73 3.52 4.26 1.59
C SER A 73 4.01 4.43 0.14
N LEU A 74 3.12 4.32 -0.85
CA LEU A 74 3.46 4.55 -2.26
C LEU A 74 3.49 6.05 -2.61
N TYR A 75 4.33 6.81 -1.89
CA TYR A 75 4.49 8.26 -2.05
C TYR A 75 4.74 8.72 -3.48
N PRO A 76 5.53 8.03 -4.32
CA PRO A 76 5.70 8.42 -5.72
C PRO A 76 4.38 8.51 -6.48
N TRP A 77 3.39 7.70 -6.10
CA TRP A 77 2.07 7.72 -6.70
C TRP A 77 1.16 8.83 -6.13
N HIS A 78 0.82 8.75 -4.84
CA HIS A 78 -0.21 9.62 -4.27
C HIS A 78 0.30 11.06 -4.05
N THR A 79 1.56 11.27 -3.73
CA THR A 79 2.17 12.60 -3.56
C THR A 79 2.91 13.05 -4.81
N GLY A 80 3.69 12.17 -5.43
CA GLY A 80 4.54 12.49 -6.57
C GLY A 80 3.86 12.44 -7.93
N GLY A 81 2.62 11.93 -8.03
CA GLY A 81 1.87 11.85 -9.28
C GLY A 81 2.38 10.83 -10.29
N ALA A 82 3.30 9.93 -9.90
CA ALA A 82 3.78 8.84 -10.72
C ALA A 82 2.69 7.76 -10.94
N TYR A 83 2.94 6.82 -11.85
CA TYR A 83 2.09 5.65 -12.13
C TYR A 83 0.67 5.96 -12.66
N ARG A 84 0.34 7.23 -12.97
CA ARG A 84 -0.98 7.65 -13.46
C ARG A 84 -1.38 6.94 -14.76
N HIS A 85 -0.42 6.61 -15.61
CA HIS A 85 -0.64 5.90 -16.87
C HIS A 85 -1.11 4.45 -16.68
N LEU A 86 -0.91 3.87 -15.48
CA LEU A 86 -1.34 2.52 -15.14
C LEU A 86 -2.74 2.49 -14.49
N MET A 87 -3.24 3.64 -14.00
CA MET A 87 -4.49 3.74 -13.26
C MET A 87 -5.71 3.41 -14.12
N ILE A 88 -6.66 2.72 -13.50
CA ILE A 88 -8.05 2.58 -13.93
C ILE A 88 -8.97 3.52 -13.14
N GLN A 89 -10.26 3.51 -13.43
CA GLN A 89 -11.20 4.45 -12.80
C GLN A 89 -11.29 4.26 -11.28
N GLU A 90 -11.27 3.03 -10.82
CA GLU A 90 -11.34 2.65 -9.41
C GLU A 90 -10.15 3.16 -8.61
N ASP A 91 -8.96 3.21 -9.22
CA ASP A 91 -7.74 3.71 -8.57
C ASP A 91 -7.82 5.20 -8.20
N TYR A 92 -8.69 5.98 -8.85
CA TYR A 92 -8.88 7.40 -8.49
C TYR A 92 -9.63 7.58 -7.16
N ASP A 93 -10.51 6.65 -6.81
CA ASP A 93 -11.19 6.68 -5.52
C ASP A 93 -10.23 6.20 -4.41
N THR A 94 -9.49 5.12 -4.64
CA THR A 94 -8.40 4.69 -3.75
C THR A 94 -7.38 5.80 -3.52
N LEU A 95 -7.02 6.56 -4.56
CA LEU A 95 -6.10 7.70 -4.43
C LEU A 95 -6.62 8.77 -3.47
N LYS A 96 -7.89 9.14 -3.57
CA LYS A 96 -8.50 10.12 -2.65
C LYS A 96 -8.43 9.64 -1.21
N ASP A 97 -8.76 8.37 -1.00
CA ASP A 97 -8.76 7.76 0.32
C ASP A 97 -7.35 7.68 0.92
N VAL A 98 -6.35 7.33 0.11
CA VAL A 98 -4.94 7.30 0.54
C VAL A 98 -4.43 8.72 0.86
N ILE A 99 -4.75 9.72 0.04
CA ILE A 99 -4.39 11.12 0.32
C ILE A 99 -5.00 11.57 1.65
N GLN A 100 -6.27 11.28 1.88
CA GLN A 100 -6.95 11.60 3.14
C GLN A 100 -6.31 10.87 4.33
N PHE A 101 -6.02 9.59 4.19
CA PHE A 101 -5.36 8.81 5.23
C PHE A 101 -3.98 9.37 5.57
N ASN A 102 -3.22 9.80 4.57
CA ASN A 102 -1.86 10.33 4.75
C ASN A 102 -1.81 11.61 5.59
N GLU A 103 -2.92 12.35 5.72
CA GLU A 103 -3.01 13.49 6.64
C GLU A 103 -2.86 13.07 8.11
N PHE A 104 -3.17 11.81 8.44
CA PHE A 104 -3.12 11.26 9.79
C PHE A 104 -1.90 10.37 10.03
N ASP A 105 -1.31 9.82 8.97
CA ASP A 105 -0.22 8.82 9.05
C ASP A 105 1.09 9.43 9.57
N LEU A 106 1.47 10.62 9.11
CA LEU A 106 2.77 11.22 9.39
C LEU A 106 2.80 12.15 10.62
N TYR A 107 1.66 12.62 11.10
CA TYR A 107 1.59 13.69 12.11
C TYR A 107 0.58 13.42 13.21
N SER A 108 0.81 12.38 13.98
CA SER A 108 0.10 12.15 15.24
C SER A 108 0.87 12.65 16.49
N LYS A 109 2.06 13.24 16.31
CA LYS A 109 2.90 13.70 17.42
C LYS A 109 2.40 15.03 17.94
N ALA A 110 1.76 15.00 19.11
CA ALA A 110 1.48 16.18 19.91
C ALA A 110 2.49 16.27 21.05
N ASP A 111 2.80 17.50 21.52
CA ASP A 111 3.66 17.73 22.70
C ASP A 111 3.02 17.23 24.00
N LYS A 112 1.75 16.82 23.95
CA LYS A 112 1.03 16.27 25.10
C LYS A 112 0.95 14.76 25.00
N THR A 113 1.25 14.07 26.10
CA THR A 113 1.04 12.63 26.22
C THR A 113 -0.44 12.31 26.03
N PHE A 114 -0.75 11.46 25.06
CA PHE A 114 -2.10 10.96 24.86
C PHE A 114 -2.43 9.92 25.92
N ILE A 115 -3.56 10.12 26.60
CA ILE A 115 -4.04 9.19 27.64
C ILE A 115 -5.10 8.29 27.01
N VAL A 116 -4.83 7.00 26.98
CA VAL A 116 -5.78 5.99 26.52
C VAL A 116 -6.78 5.72 27.66
N THR A 117 -8.00 6.25 27.51
CA THR A 117 -9.09 6.01 28.46
C THR A 117 -9.78 4.69 28.21
N ASP A 118 -10.60 4.24 29.19
CA ASP A 118 -11.34 2.99 29.03
C ASP A 118 -12.44 3.10 27.96
N GLU A 119 -13.01 4.28 27.74
CA GLU A 119 -13.96 4.55 26.64
C GLU A 119 -13.27 4.36 25.27
N ILE A 120 -12.04 4.85 25.13
CA ILE A 120 -11.26 4.66 23.89
C ILE A 120 -10.97 3.18 23.66
N LYS A 121 -10.56 2.46 24.71
CA LYS A 121 -10.34 0.99 24.61
C LYS A 121 -11.61 0.26 24.20
N GLN A 122 -12.75 0.58 24.83
CA GLN A 122 -14.03 -0.05 24.49
C GLN A 122 -14.43 0.24 23.04
N TYR A 123 -14.26 1.47 22.58
CA TYR A 123 -14.53 1.84 21.20
C TYR A 123 -13.72 1.00 20.21
N TYR A 124 -12.40 0.94 20.38
CA TYR A 124 -11.53 0.18 19.49
C TYR A 124 -11.72 -1.33 19.61
N ASN A 125 -12.01 -1.86 20.80
CA ASN A 125 -12.37 -3.26 20.96
C ASN A 125 -13.65 -3.60 20.19
N GLY A 126 -14.65 -2.71 20.20
CA GLY A 126 -15.86 -2.88 19.40
C GLY A 126 -15.57 -2.91 17.89
N LEU A 127 -14.64 -2.08 17.40
CA LEU A 127 -14.20 -2.15 16.01
C LEU A 127 -13.47 -3.44 15.70
N LEU A 128 -12.62 -3.92 16.60
CA LEU A 128 -11.92 -5.20 16.42
C LEU A 128 -12.92 -6.36 16.35
N GLU A 129 -13.89 -6.43 17.26
CA GLU A 129 -14.95 -7.45 17.25
C GLU A 129 -15.79 -7.39 15.95
N GLN A 130 -16.04 -6.17 15.47
CA GLN A 130 -16.82 -5.96 14.23
C GLN A 130 -16.08 -6.47 13.00
N PHE A 131 -14.80 -6.12 12.87
CA PHE A 131 -14.04 -6.37 11.64
C PHE A 131 -13.16 -7.62 11.69
N PHE A 132 -12.72 -8.02 12.88
CA PHE A 132 -11.82 -9.14 13.11
C PHE A 132 -12.35 -10.05 14.22
N PRO A 133 -13.50 -10.74 13.99
CA PRO A 133 -14.11 -11.61 15.01
C PRO A 133 -13.23 -12.80 15.36
N ASP A 134 -12.34 -13.20 14.45
CA ASP A 134 -11.40 -14.30 14.63
C ASP A 134 -9.96 -13.83 14.46
N PRO A 135 -8.98 -14.50 15.07
CA PRO A 135 -7.57 -14.21 14.87
C PRO A 135 -7.14 -14.38 13.40
N LEU A 136 -6.27 -13.47 12.93
CA LEU A 136 -5.65 -13.62 11.62
C LEU A 136 -4.51 -14.63 11.65
N ASN A 137 -4.39 -15.40 10.58
CA ASN A 137 -3.23 -16.26 10.32
C ASN A 137 -2.14 -15.44 9.62
N TRP A 138 -0.98 -15.38 10.24
CA TRP A 138 0.17 -14.58 9.77
C TRP A 138 1.14 -15.40 8.93
#